data_1bfc71597202ccfbb0c1d13a59d616dd
#
_entry.id   1bfc71597202ccfbb0c1d13a59d616dd
#
_cell.length_a   1.000
_cell.length_b   1.000
_cell.length_c   1.000
_cell.angle_alpha   90.00
_cell.angle_beta   90.00
_cell.angle_gamma   90.00
#
_symmetry.space_group_name_H-M   'P 1'
#
loop_
_entity.id
_entity.type
_entity.pdbx_description
1 polymer ?
#
loop_
_entity_poly.entity_id
_entity_poly.type
_entity_poly.pdbx_seq_one_letter_code
_entity_poly.pdbx_strand_id
1 'polypeptide(L)'
;MKIIGTGVDLVEMPRFRQSVKRWGNRFLSRIFTPQELAYCRSYKDPHEHLAVRFAAKEAVVKAIGAPKGLALEWKDLEITRSAAGQPGVRFKGSMSRWKKLKVHLSLSHTKQYAVASAVVTSG
;
A
#
# COMPACT_ATOMS: atom_id res chain seq x y z
N MET A 1 -14.47 -12.83 -15.38
CA MET A 1 -13.64 -11.81 -14.73
C MET A 1 -13.97 -10.44 -15.27
N LYS A 2 -14.15 -9.48 -14.39
CA LYS A 2 -14.50 -8.11 -14.77
C LYS A 2 -13.55 -7.14 -14.07
N ILE A 3 -13.08 -6.13 -14.79
CA ILE A 3 -12.28 -5.05 -14.17
C ILE A 3 -13.23 -4.16 -13.38
N ILE A 4 -12.97 -4.05 -12.09
CA ILE A 4 -13.74 -3.22 -11.18
C ILE A 4 -13.21 -1.79 -11.19
N GLY A 5 -11.88 -1.64 -11.22
CA GLY A 5 -11.28 -0.33 -11.25
C GLY A 5 -9.77 -0.40 -11.33
N THR A 6 -9.18 0.76 -11.56
CA THR A 6 -7.73 0.93 -11.62
C THR A 6 -7.31 2.09 -10.73
N GLY A 7 -6.08 2.05 -10.26
CA GLY A 7 -5.55 3.12 -9.44
C GLY A 7 -4.05 3.24 -9.66
N VAL A 8 -3.56 4.45 -9.53
CA VAL A 8 -2.13 4.74 -9.56
C VAL A 8 -1.84 5.80 -8.53
N ASP A 9 -0.69 5.68 -7.88
CA ASP A 9 -0.26 6.68 -6.93
C ASP A 9 1.25 6.88 -7.04
N LEU A 10 1.66 8.12 -6.86
CA LEU A 10 3.05 8.54 -6.92
C LEU A 10 3.41 9.22 -5.60
N VAL A 11 4.47 8.75 -4.97
CA VAL A 11 4.95 9.31 -3.71
C VAL A 11 6.33 9.92 -3.93
N GLU A 12 6.49 11.16 -3.51
CA GLU A 12 7.80 11.82 -3.55
C GLU A 12 8.62 11.38 -2.34
N MET A 13 9.76 10.75 -2.58
CA MET A 13 10.63 10.23 -1.52
C MET A 13 11.04 11.28 -0.49
N PRO A 14 11.49 12.48 -0.90
CA PRO A 14 11.88 13.49 0.09
C PRO A 14 10.75 13.86 1.04
N ARG A 15 9.53 13.98 0.53
CA ARG A 15 8.36 14.31 1.36
C ARG A 15 8.02 13.18 2.32
N PHE A 16 8.10 11.95 1.83
CA PHE A 16 7.84 10.78 2.67
C PHE A 16 8.87 10.69 3.80
N ARG A 17 10.16 10.84 3.48
CA ARG A 17 11.24 10.82 4.48
C ARG A 17 11.06 11.93 5.51
N GLN A 18 10.62 13.09 5.07
CA GLN A 18 10.36 14.22 5.94
C GLN A 18 9.23 13.93 6.92
N SER A 19 8.16 13.29 6.44
CA SER A 19 7.04 12.87 7.29
C SER A 19 7.48 11.84 8.32
N VAL A 20 8.30 10.87 7.92
CA VAL A 20 8.84 9.87 8.84
C VAL A 20 9.73 10.53 9.89
N LYS A 21 10.58 11.45 9.47
CA LYS A 21 11.46 12.18 10.39
C LYS A 21 10.67 13.01 11.40
N ARG A 22 9.61 13.68 10.93
CA ARG A 22 8.80 14.59 11.75
C ARG A 22 7.89 13.84 12.73
N TRP A 23 7.24 12.77 12.25
CA TRP A 23 6.19 12.08 12.99
C TRP A 23 6.61 10.71 13.55
N GLY A 24 7.70 10.14 13.04
CA GLY A 24 8.31 8.92 13.55
C GLY A 24 7.40 7.71 13.55
N ASN A 25 7.54 6.89 14.60
CA ASN A 25 6.78 5.64 14.72
C ASN A 25 5.27 5.86 14.81
N ARG A 26 4.84 7.01 15.30
CA ARG A 26 3.41 7.33 15.37
C ARG A 26 2.81 7.37 13.95
N PHE A 27 3.51 7.98 13.01
CA PHE A 27 3.12 8.03 11.61
C PHE A 27 3.11 6.63 11.00
N LEU A 28 4.21 5.90 11.16
CA LEU A 28 4.38 4.58 10.57
C LEU A 28 3.37 3.57 11.11
N SER A 29 3.12 3.58 12.42
CA SER A 29 2.22 2.60 13.03
C SER A 29 0.74 2.84 12.71
N ARG A 30 0.40 4.02 12.21
CA ARG A 30 -0.97 4.30 11.72
C ARG A 30 -1.22 3.73 10.35
N ILE A 31 -0.16 3.57 9.55
CA ILE A 31 -0.29 3.20 8.14
C ILE A 31 0.07 1.74 7.92
N PHE A 32 1.11 1.25 8.60
CA PHE A 32 1.70 -0.05 8.31
C PHE A 32 1.47 -1.04 9.44
N THR A 33 1.22 -2.30 9.07
CA THR A 33 1.13 -3.40 10.03
C THR A 33 2.53 -3.75 10.54
N PRO A 34 2.62 -4.45 11.70
CA PRO A 34 3.91 -4.94 12.16
C PRO A 34 4.66 -5.78 11.14
N GLN A 35 3.94 -6.59 10.35
CA GLN A 35 4.53 -7.41 9.30
C GLN A 35 5.12 -6.56 8.19
N GLU A 36 4.42 -5.53 7.76
CA GLU A 36 4.92 -4.59 6.75
C GLU A 36 6.17 -3.88 7.23
N LEU A 37 6.15 -3.41 8.49
CA LEU A 37 7.30 -2.73 9.07
C LEU A 37 8.51 -3.66 9.17
N ALA A 38 8.30 -4.89 9.63
CA ALA A 38 9.38 -5.87 9.77
C ALA A 38 10.01 -6.17 8.41
N TYR A 39 9.17 -6.37 7.38
CA TYR A 39 9.66 -6.62 6.03
C TYR A 39 10.50 -5.45 5.51
N CYS A 40 9.98 -4.24 5.62
CA CYS A 40 10.68 -3.05 5.09
C CYS A 40 11.98 -2.78 5.84
N ARG A 41 11.98 -3.00 7.15
CA ARG A 41 13.17 -2.78 7.99
C ARG A 41 14.27 -3.81 7.76
N SER A 42 13.99 -4.89 7.04
CA SER A 42 15.02 -5.86 6.66
C SER A 42 15.92 -5.35 5.54
N TYR A 43 15.55 -4.26 4.89
CA TYR A 43 16.33 -3.66 3.81
C TYR A 43 17.22 -2.55 4.33
N LYS A 44 18.28 -2.27 3.58
CA LYS A 44 19.25 -1.23 3.93
C LYS A 44 18.61 0.14 4.02
N ASP A 45 17.70 0.45 3.09
CA ASP A 45 16.92 1.69 3.10
C ASP A 45 15.43 1.37 3.25
N PRO A 46 14.95 1.25 4.49
CA PRO A 46 13.54 0.91 4.72
C PRO A 46 12.56 1.92 4.14
N HIS A 47 12.94 3.19 4.04
CA HIS A 47 12.03 4.24 3.59
C HIS A 47 11.59 4.04 2.15
N GLU A 48 12.47 3.54 1.28
CA GLU A 48 12.09 3.25 -0.11
C GLU A 48 10.97 2.21 -0.15
N HIS A 49 11.10 1.16 0.64
CA HIS A 49 10.11 0.08 0.67
C HIS A 49 8.81 0.50 1.35
N LEU A 50 8.90 1.33 2.38
CA LEU A 50 7.71 1.88 3.04
C LEU A 50 6.96 2.82 2.10
N ALA A 51 7.68 3.70 1.39
CA ALA A 51 7.05 4.63 0.46
C ALA A 51 6.32 3.89 -0.67
N VAL A 52 6.92 2.84 -1.22
CA VAL A 52 6.30 2.03 -2.27
C VAL A 52 5.03 1.35 -1.75
N ARG A 53 5.04 0.85 -0.52
CA ARG A 53 3.85 0.22 0.07
C ARG A 53 2.77 1.24 0.40
N PHE A 54 3.16 2.42 0.80
CA PHE A 54 2.19 3.50 0.99
C PHE A 54 1.51 3.85 -0.34
N ALA A 55 2.30 4.00 -1.40
CA ALA A 55 1.77 4.21 -2.74
C ALA A 55 0.82 3.07 -3.16
N ALA A 56 1.18 1.82 -2.84
CA ALA A 56 0.34 0.66 -3.14
C ALA A 56 -1.01 0.74 -2.43
N LYS A 57 -1.02 1.11 -1.15
CA LYS A 57 -2.27 1.24 -0.39
C LYS A 57 -3.16 2.32 -1.00
N GLU A 58 -2.58 3.47 -1.35
CA GLU A 58 -3.32 4.55 -1.99
C GLU A 58 -3.89 4.11 -3.35
N ALA A 59 -3.09 3.42 -4.16
CA ALA A 59 -3.52 2.94 -5.47
C ALA A 59 -4.68 1.96 -5.35
N VAL A 60 -4.62 1.05 -4.38
CA VAL A 60 -5.70 0.07 -4.15
C VAL A 60 -6.99 0.77 -3.72
N VAL A 61 -6.91 1.73 -2.82
CA VAL A 61 -8.10 2.47 -2.38
C VAL A 61 -8.77 3.17 -3.55
N LYS A 62 -7.98 3.77 -4.45
CA LYS A 62 -8.53 4.36 -5.67
C LYS A 62 -9.18 3.31 -6.56
N ALA A 63 -8.53 2.15 -6.72
CA ALA A 63 -9.01 1.10 -7.64
C ALA A 63 -10.30 0.45 -7.17
N ILE A 64 -10.48 0.26 -5.86
CA ILE A 64 -11.72 -0.34 -5.33
C ILE A 64 -12.88 0.65 -5.33
N GLY A 65 -12.61 1.93 -5.57
CA GLY A 65 -13.67 2.94 -5.61
C GLY A 65 -14.33 3.16 -4.25
N ALA A 66 -13.55 3.12 -3.18
CA ALA A 66 -14.12 3.32 -1.84
C ALA A 66 -14.85 4.65 -1.74
N PRO A 67 -16.06 4.66 -1.16
CA PRO A 67 -16.81 5.90 -1.03
C PRO A 67 -16.05 6.95 -0.23
N LYS A 68 -16.13 8.21 -0.66
CA LYS A 68 -15.57 9.32 0.09
C LYS A 68 -16.23 9.42 1.45
N GLY A 69 -15.43 9.70 2.48
CA GLY A 69 -15.93 9.84 3.83
C GLY A 69 -16.11 8.53 4.59
N LEU A 70 -15.91 7.39 3.92
CA LEU A 70 -15.91 6.11 4.60
C LEU A 70 -14.66 6.01 5.47
N ALA A 71 -14.85 5.72 6.76
CA ALA A 71 -13.73 5.58 7.69
C ALA A 71 -13.01 4.25 7.44
N LEU A 72 -11.83 4.33 6.82
CA LEU A 72 -10.99 3.18 6.55
C LEU A 72 -9.73 3.26 7.38
N GLU A 73 -9.31 2.12 7.91
CA GLU A 73 -8.05 2.01 8.63
C GLU A 73 -6.98 1.51 7.66
N TRP A 74 -5.89 2.26 7.53
CA TRP A 74 -4.79 1.90 6.63
C TRP A 74 -4.22 0.51 6.92
N LYS A 75 -4.16 0.11 8.18
CA LYS A 75 -3.62 -1.20 8.57
C LYS A 75 -4.54 -2.37 8.21
N ASP A 76 -5.78 -2.07 7.85
CA ASP A 76 -6.72 -3.09 7.40
C ASP A 76 -6.52 -3.46 5.93
N LEU A 77 -5.61 -2.77 5.25
CA LEU A 77 -5.15 -3.10 3.92
C LEU A 77 -3.67 -3.44 4.01
N GLU A 78 -3.35 -4.71 4.02
CA GLU A 78 -1.96 -5.15 4.14
C GLU A 78 -1.39 -5.52 2.79
N ILE A 79 -0.22 -4.98 2.49
CA ILE A 79 0.52 -5.33 1.28
C ILE A 79 1.41 -6.52 1.62
N THR A 80 1.23 -7.61 0.88
CA THR A 80 1.93 -8.86 1.11
C THR A 80 2.91 -9.16 -0.01
N ARG A 81 3.78 -10.14 0.21
CA ARG A 81 4.65 -10.68 -0.83
C ARG A 81 4.60 -12.20 -0.79
N SER A 82 4.48 -12.79 -1.97
CA SER A 82 4.58 -14.24 -2.11
C SER A 82 6.04 -14.67 -2.00
N ALA A 83 6.27 -15.98 -1.87
CA ALA A 83 7.62 -16.54 -1.88
C ALA A 83 8.38 -16.19 -3.17
N ALA A 84 7.66 -16.04 -4.28
CA ALA A 84 8.24 -15.63 -5.56
C ALA A 84 8.48 -14.12 -5.66
N GLY A 85 8.15 -13.36 -4.62
CA GLY A 85 8.38 -11.92 -4.58
C GLY A 85 7.29 -11.08 -5.19
N GLN A 86 6.16 -11.67 -5.55
CA GLN A 86 5.04 -10.92 -6.11
C GLN A 86 4.26 -10.19 -5.03
N PRO A 87 3.95 -8.89 -5.23
CA PRO A 87 3.12 -8.17 -4.28
C PRO A 87 1.68 -8.62 -4.36
N GLY A 88 1.02 -8.63 -3.22
CA GLY A 88 -0.39 -8.94 -3.10
C GLY A 88 -1.03 -8.12 -2.00
N VAL A 89 -2.29 -8.38 -1.75
CA VAL A 89 -3.07 -7.59 -0.80
C VAL A 89 -3.90 -8.52 0.08
N ARG A 90 -4.00 -8.14 1.34
CA ARG A 90 -4.95 -8.77 2.27
C ARG A 90 -5.86 -7.69 2.83
N PHE A 91 -7.17 -7.89 2.64
CA PHE A 91 -8.19 -7.01 3.22
C PHE A 91 -8.69 -7.60 4.51
N LYS A 92 -8.74 -6.78 5.56
CA LYS A 92 -9.25 -7.21 6.86
C LYS A 92 -9.98 -6.06 7.55
N GLY A 93 -10.66 -6.34 8.66
CA GLY A 93 -11.32 -5.31 9.46
C GLY A 93 -12.27 -4.44 8.64
N SER A 94 -12.06 -3.14 8.67
CA SER A 94 -12.90 -2.16 7.96
C SER A 94 -12.92 -2.35 6.46
N MET A 95 -11.97 -3.09 5.90
CA MET A 95 -11.86 -3.33 4.46
C MET A 95 -12.26 -4.74 4.04
N SER A 96 -12.82 -5.53 4.94
CA SER A 96 -13.19 -6.92 4.66
C SER A 96 -14.24 -7.09 3.56
N ARG A 97 -15.04 -6.06 3.29
CA ARG A 97 -16.05 -6.11 2.23
C ARG A 97 -15.46 -6.34 0.84
N TRP A 98 -14.18 -6.02 0.66
CA TRP A 98 -13.48 -6.17 -0.62
C TRP A 98 -12.64 -7.44 -0.73
N LYS A 99 -12.70 -8.32 0.28
CA LYS A 99 -11.79 -9.47 0.37
C LYS A 99 -11.94 -10.49 -0.77
N LYS A 100 -13.07 -10.48 -1.47
CA LYS A 100 -13.30 -11.39 -2.61
C LYS A 100 -12.74 -10.87 -3.92
N LEU A 101 -12.34 -9.61 -3.95
CA LEU A 101 -11.75 -9.02 -5.15
C LEU A 101 -10.31 -9.45 -5.30
N LYS A 102 -9.85 -9.54 -6.54
CA LYS A 102 -8.43 -9.75 -6.84
C LYS A 102 -7.77 -8.42 -7.14
N VAL A 103 -6.61 -8.22 -6.56
CA VAL A 103 -5.83 -7.00 -6.76
C VAL A 103 -4.52 -7.38 -7.43
N HIS A 104 -4.25 -6.73 -8.57
CA HIS A 104 -3.03 -6.91 -9.33
C HIS A 104 -2.20 -5.65 -9.15
N LEU A 105 -1.04 -5.78 -8.51
CA LEU A 105 -0.18 -4.66 -8.17
C LEU A 105 1.09 -4.67 -9.00
N SER A 106 1.55 -3.49 -9.38
CA SER A 106 2.88 -3.27 -9.91
C SER A 106 3.51 -2.12 -9.15
N LEU A 107 4.71 -2.34 -8.67
CA LEU A 107 5.43 -1.40 -7.80
C LEU A 107 6.79 -1.07 -8.42
N SER A 108 7.18 0.20 -8.28
CA SER A 108 8.50 0.63 -8.73
C SER A 108 8.96 1.82 -7.92
N HIS A 109 10.26 2.01 -7.82
CA HIS A 109 10.79 3.18 -7.16
C HIS A 109 12.15 3.58 -7.73
N THR A 110 12.44 4.84 -7.58
CA THR A 110 13.75 5.44 -7.82
C THR A 110 14.20 6.07 -6.51
N LYS A 111 15.32 6.77 -6.54
CA LYS A 111 15.76 7.52 -5.36
C LYS A 111 14.80 8.65 -4.98
N GLN A 112 14.03 9.15 -5.96
CA GLN A 112 13.18 10.33 -5.78
C GLN A 112 11.70 10.02 -5.72
N TYR A 113 11.25 8.90 -6.30
CA TYR A 113 9.83 8.58 -6.42
C TYR A 113 9.55 7.13 -6.13
N ALA A 114 8.39 6.88 -5.57
CA ALA A 114 7.80 5.55 -5.50
C ALA A 114 6.47 5.60 -6.25
N VAL A 115 6.18 4.57 -7.03
CA VAL A 115 4.95 4.50 -7.79
C VAL A 115 4.33 3.12 -7.63
N ALA A 116 3.00 3.09 -7.57
CA ALA A 116 2.24 1.85 -7.55
C ALA A 116 1.07 1.95 -8.49
N SER A 117 0.79 0.87 -9.21
CA SER A 117 -0.43 0.74 -9.97
C SER A 117 -1.21 -0.46 -9.46
N ALA A 118 -2.54 -0.33 -9.44
CA ALA A 118 -3.43 -1.40 -9.02
C ALA A 118 -4.52 -1.59 -10.06
N VAL A 119 -4.78 -2.84 -10.41
CA VAL A 119 -5.94 -3.23 -11.20
C VAL A 119 -6.73 -4.18 -10.33
N VAL A 120 -7.99 -3.87 -10.11
CA VAL A 120 -8.87 -4.70 -9.28
C VAL A 120 -9.89 -5.38 -10.16
N THR A 121 -9.98 -6.69 -10.00
CA THR A 121 -10.92 -7.51 -10.78
C THR A 121 -11.84 -8.30 -9.86
N SER A 122 -13.00 -8.65 -10.40
CA SER A 122 -13.91 -9.56 -9.70
C SER A 122 -13.32 -10.96 -9.71
N GLY A 123 -13.21 -11.57 -8.54
CA GLY A 123 -12.75 -12.94 -8.35
C GLY A 123 -11.95 -13.59 -9.46
#